data_b3ccd1acca5cee70d5bdac3a01a95572
#
_entry.id   b3ccd1acca5cee70d5bdac3a01a95572
#
_cell.length_a   1.000
_cell.length_b   1.000
_cell.length_c   1.000
_cell.angle_alpha   90.00
_cell.angle_beta   90.00
_cell.angle_gamma   90.00
#
_symmetry.space_group_name_H-M   'P 1'
#
loop_
_entity.id
_entity.type
_entity.pdbx_description
1 polymer ?
#
loop_
_entity_poly.entity_id
_entity_poly.type
_entity_poly.pdbx_seq_one_letter_code
_entity_poly.pdbx_strand_id
1 'polypeptide(L)'
;LHTAAFVSSNNNDTFGPWPVREGLCTLEMHRDLPIDLQVRHLFATRMIDDVMIGNAYASEEELEACSKINPGILTFGIELDKELTEVEYEILYYKENHANRGDVSEYMARSSAPRGTFANESIQKANAVDMKRGDVVILNDEYSRYKGVLMVSNRWEAGITPGRGSPSPN
;
A
#
# COMPACT_ATOMS: atom_id res chain seq x y z
N LEU A 1 -7.90 15.96 21.63
CA LEU A 1 -7.95 14.62 22.22
C LEU A 1 -6.76 13.83 21.67
N HIS A 2 -5.96 13.20 22.54
CA HIS A 2 -4.87 12.33 22.15
C HIS A 2 -5.36 10.88 22.19
N THR A 3 -5.18 10.13 21.13
CA THR A 3 -5.74 8.79 20.96
C THR A 3 -4.63 7.74 20.85
N ALA A 4 -4.86 6.58 21.47
CA ALA A 4 -3.91 5.48 21.47
C ALA A 4 -4.60 4.16 21.11
N ALA A 5 -3.86 3.25 20.48
CA ALA A 5 -4.33 1.92 20.13
C ALA A 5 -3.26 0.87 20.41
N PHE A 6 -3.70 -0.38 20.61
CA PHE A 6 -2.83 -1.51 20.85
C PHE A 6 -2.68 -2.38 19.60
N VAL A 7 -1.46 -2.86 19.38
CA VAL A 7 -1.11 -3.93 18.46
C VAL A 7 -0.51 -5.10 19.24
N SER A 8 -0.40 -6.27 18.62
CA SER A 8 0.14 -7.46 19.28
C SER A 8 1.25 -8.09 18.46
N SER A 9 2.34 -8.43 19.13
CA SER A 9 3.37 -9.30 18.58
C SER A 9 2.85 -10.73 18.48
N ASN A 10 3.21 -11.42 17.40
CA ASN A 10 2.94 -12.84 17.18
C ASN A 10 4.18 -13.72 17.44
N ASN A 11 5.22 -13.16 18.06
CA ASN A 11 6.41 -13.91 18.45
C ASN A 11 6.06 -15.02 19.46
N ASN A 12 6.71 -16.16 19.35
CA ASN A 12 6.46 -17.33 20.22
C ASN A 12 6.81 -17.09 21.70
N ASP A 13 7.69 -16.14 21.99
CA ASP A 13 8.16 -15.80 23.33
C ASP A 13 7.32 -14.68 23.98
N THR A 14 6.20 -14.30 23.37
CA THR A 14 5.35 -13.23 23.90
C THR A 14 4.67 -13.64 25.20
N PHE A 15 4.45 -12.63 26.04
CA PHE A 15 3.74 -12.76 27.30
C PHE A 15 2.68 -11.65 27.41
N GLY A 16 1.42 -12.07 27.54
CA GLY A 16 0.30 -11.15 27.68
C GLY A 16 0.08 -10.71 29.14
N PRO A 17 -0.82 -9.77 29.38
CA PRO A 17 -1.16 -9.28 30.72
C PRO A 17 -1.87 -10.32 31.59
N TRP A 18 -2.37 -11.40 31.00
CA TRP A 18 -2.87 -12.61 31.66
C TRP A 18 -1.97 -13.79 31.30
N PRO A 19 -2.13 -14.97 31.90
CA PRO A 19 -1.31 -16.14 31.56
C PRO A 19 -1.69 -16.72 30.19
N VAL A 20 -1.70 -15.87 29.19
CA VAL A 20 -1.94 -16.16 27.78
C VAL A 20 -0.88 -15.39 26.96
N ARG A 21 -0.54 -15.91 25.80
CA ARG A 21 0.47 -15.30 24.91
C ARG A 21 -0.15 -14.20 24.06
N GLU A 22 -1.42 -14.33 23.76
CA GLU A 22 -2.16 -13.41 22.90
C GLU A 22 -2.24 -12.03 23.54
N GLY A 23 -1.85 -11.03 22.78
CA GLY A 23 -2.03 -9.63 23.13
C GLY A 23 -3.47 -9.16 22.95
N LEU A 24 -3.74 -7.98 23.47
CA LEU A 24 -5.03 -7.30 23.30
C LEU A 24 -4.89 -6.24 22.20
N CYS A 25 -5.03 -6.66 20.95
CA CYS A 25 -5.06 -5.71 19.83
C CYS A 25 -6.38 -4.91 19.83
N THR A 26 -6.32 -3.62 19.50
CA THR A 26 -7.52 -2.76 19.44
C THR A 26 -8.49 -3.21 18.34
N LEU A 27 -7.96 -3.70 17.22
CA LEU A 27 -8.76 -4.25 16.12
C LEU A 27 -8.55 -5.76 16.06
N GLU A 28 -9.61 -6.54 16.23
CA GLU A 28 -9.55 -8.00 16.18
C GLU A 28 -8.99 -8.52 14.86
N MET A 29 -9.25 -7.82 13.75
CA MET A 29 -8.70 -8.16 12.43
C MET A 29 -7.17 -8.09 12.37
N HIS A 30 -6.51 -7.51 13.36
CA HIS A 30 -5.05 -7.40 13.44
C HIS A 30 -4.38 -8.62 14.06
N ARG A 31 -5.12 -9.45 14.79
CA ARG A 31 -4.59 -10.49 15.69
C ARG A 31 -3.50 -11.36 15.06
N ASP A 32 -3.71 -11.80 13.83
CA ASP A 32 -2.81 -12.71 13.13
C ASP A 32 -1.96 -12.00 12.04
N LEU A 33 -1.99 -10.68 12.00
CA LEU A 33 -1.21 -9.91 11.03
C LEU A 33 0.19 -9.59 11.57
N PRO A 34 1.20 -9.44 10.69
CA PRO A 34 2.50 -8.90 11.07
C PRO A 34 2.36 -7.56 11.79
N ILE A 35 3.15 -7.36 12.85
CA ILE A 35 3.00 -6.19 13.74
C ILE A 35 3.19 -4.86 12.99
N ASP A 36 4.12 -4.79 12.06
CA ASP A 36 4.35 -3.59 11.24
C ASP A 36 3.13 -3.24 10.37
N LEU A 37 2.40 -4.25 9.88
CA LEU A 37 1.16 -4.04 9.13
C LEU A 37 0.04 -3.52 10.04
N GLN A 38 -0.06 -4.04 11.26
CA GLN A 38 -1.01 -3.54 12.25
C GLN A 38 -0.76 -2.06 12.55
N VAL A 39 0.50 -1.68 12.81
CA VAL A 39 0.91 -0.29 13.09
C VAL A 39 0.61 0.62 11.91
N ARG A 40 1.01 0.23 10.69
CA ARG A 40 0.76 1.00 9.47
C ARG A 40 -0.73 1.23 9.23
N HIS A 41 -1.56 0.20 9.46
CA HIS A 41 -3.01 0.33 9.29
C HIS A 41 -3.59 1.33 10.29
N LEU A 42 -3.21 1.29 11.57
CA LEU A 42 -3.68 2.23 12.57
C LEU A 42 -3.32 3.68 12.22
N PHE A 43 -2.07 3.96 11.86
CA PHE A 43 -1.67 5.30 11.44
C PHE A 43 -2.35 5.75 10.13
N ALA A 44 -2.64 4.81 9.21
CA ALA A 44 -3.36 5.09 7.97
C ALA A 44 -4.77 5.63 8.20
N THR A 45 -5.41 5.29 9.30
CA THR A 45 -6.73 5.82 9.68
C THR A 45 -6.74 7.31 9.98
N ARG A 46 -5.56 7.89 10.30
CA ARG A 46 -5.40 9.27 10.76
C ARG A 46 -6.18 9.61 12.04
N MET A 47 -6.58 8.60 12.80
CA MET A 47 -7.35 8.74 14.05
C MET A 47 -6.52 8.36 15.27
N ILE A 48 -5.35 7.77 15.10
CA ILE A 48 -4.49 7.25 16.17
C ILE A 48 -3.19 8.03 16.21
N ASP A 49 -2.88 8.59 17.38
CA ASP A 49 -1.65 9.35 17.63
C ASP A 49 -0.53 8.43 18.13
N ASP A 50 -0.86 7.46 19.00
CA ASP A 50 0.11 6.53 19.59
C ASP A 50 -0.30 5.07 19.33
N VAL A 51 0.69 4.24 19.02
CA VAL A 51 0.51 2.78 18.94
C VAL A 51 1.40 2.11 19.97
N MET A 52 0.81 1.21 20.75
CA MET A 52 1.50 0.47 21.82
C MET A 52 1.43 -1.03 21.54
N ILE A 53 2.54 -1.73 21.83
CA ILE A 53 2.56 -3.20 21.78
C ILE A 53 1.92 -3.72 23.07
N GLY A 54 0.82 -4.47 22.93
CA GLY A 54 -0.02 -4.90 24.04
C GLY A 54 0.47 -6.15 24.78
N ASN A 55 1.48 -6.85 24.26
CA ASN A 55 2.14 -7.99 24.90
C ASN A 55 3.66 -7.78 24.94
N ALA A 56 4.31 -8.39 25.94
CA ALA A 56 5.75 -8.24 26.15
C ALA A 56 6.54 -9.17 25.22
N TYR A 57 7.81 -8.80 25.00
CA TYR A 57 8.80 -9.59 24.29
C TYR A 57 8.52 -9.74 22.78
N ALA A 58 8.13 -8.65 22.13
CA ALA A 58 8.23 -8.57 20.67
C ALA A 58 9.68 -8.86 20.23
N SER A 59 9.86 -9.49 19.07
CA SER A 59 11.18 -9.82 18.58
C SER A 59 11.95 -8.57 18.12
N GLU A 60 13.27 -8.67 18.03
CA GLU A 60 14.11 -7.57 17.53
C GLU A 60 13.73 -7.21 16.08
N GLU A 61 13.40 -8.19 15.24
CA GLU A 61 12.94 -7.99 13.86
C GLU A 61 11.62 -7.22 13.81
N GLU A 62 10.67 -7.55 14.70
CA GLU A 62 9.40 -6.83 14.82
C GLU A 62 9.61 -5.38 15.26
N LEU A 63 10.46 -5.16 16.26
CA LEU A 63 10.82 -3.82 16.74
C LEU A 63 11.53 -3.01 15.65
N GLU A 64 12.47 -3.62 14.94
CA GLU A 64 13.15 -2.98 13.81
C GLU A 64 12.18 -2.61 12.70
N ALA A 65 11.27 -3.51 12.33
CA ALA A 65 10.24 -3.25 11.33
C ALA A 65 9.35 -2.06 11.74
N CYS A 66 8.90 -2.03 13.00
CA CYS A 66 8.11 -0.93 13.52
C CYS A 66 8.90 0.41 13.56
N SER A 67 10.18 0.37 13.89
CA SER A 67 11.01 1.58 13.98
C SER A 67 11.19 2.32 12.64
N LYS A 68 11.03 1.63 11.54
CA LYS A 68 11.11 2.18 10.17
C LYS A 68 9.83 2.87 9.70
N ILE A 69 8.74 2.76 10.47
CA ILE A 69 7.44 3.32 10.08
C ILE A 69 7.43 4.83 10.32
N ASN A 70 7.13 5.58 9.27
CA ASN A 70 6.82 6.99 9.39
C ASN A 70 5.30 7.18 9.48
N PRO A 71 4.74 7.64 10.62
CA PRO A 71 3.30 7.83 10.78
C PRO A 71 2.68 8.83 9.80
N GLY A 72 3.52 9.72 9.24
CA GLY A 72 3.10 10.73 8.26
C GLY A 72 2.92 10.19 6.84
N ILE A 73 3.43 9.00 6.54
CA ILE A 73 3.46 8.42 5.20
C ILE A 73 2.69 7.10 5.19
N LEU A 74 1.74 6.98 4.27
CA LEU A 74 1.04 5.73 4.03
C LEU A 74 1.94 4.80 3.19
N THR A 75 2.27 3.63 3.73
CA THR A 75 3.09 2.63 3.05
C THR A 75 2.34 1.33 2.87
N PHE A 76 2.56 0.65 1.73
CA PHE A 76 1.97 -0.64 1.40
C PHE A 76 3.07 -1.66 1.08
N GLY A 77 2.85 -2.92 1.47
CA GLY A 77 3.58 -4.03 0.89
C GLY A 77 3.01 -4.33 -0.51
N ILE A 78 3.89 -4.65 -1.47
CA ILE A 78 3.50 -4.98 -2.84
C ILE A 78 4.06 -6.35 -3.17
N GLU A 79 3.21 -7.21 -3.74
CA GLU A 79 3.61 -8.45 -4.38
C GLU A 79 3.72 -8.19 -5.88
N LEU A 80 4.83 -8.62 -6.49
CA LEU A 80 5.06 -8.45 -7.92
C LEU A 80 4.55 -9.69 -8.65
N ASP A 81 3.72 -9.50 -9.66
CA ASP A 81 3.20 -10.57 -10.53
C ASP A 81 4.18 -10.95 -11.67
N LYS A 82 5.18 -10.10 -11.89
CA LYS A 82 6.24 -10.28 -12.89
C LYS A 82 7.52 -9.60 -12.47
N GLU A 83 8.62 -9.92 -13.14
CA GLU A 83 9.84 -9.14 -13.06
C GLU A 83 9.62 -7.76 -13.70
N LEU A 84 9.98 -6.69 -12.96
CA LEU A 84 9.85 -5.31 -13.44
C LEU A 84 11.05 -4.94 -14.32
N THR A 85 10.79 -4.15 -15.35
CA THR A 85 11.84 -3.43 -16.06
C THR A 85 12.44 -2.35 -15.16
N GLU A 86 13.64 -1.86 -15.49
CA GLU A 86 14.29 -0.78 -14.73
C GLU A 86 13.38 0.45 -14.61
N VAL A 87 12.73 0.84 -15.70
CA VAL A 87 11.79 1.99 -15.72
C VAL A 87 10.57 1.75 -14.83
N GLU A 88 9.97 0.55 -14.89
CA GLU A 88 8.84 0.19 -14.05
C GLU A 88 9.23 0.20 -12.55
N TYR A 89 10.43 -0.30 -12.23
CA TYR A 89 10.97 -0.27 -10.88
C TYR A 89 11.17 1.17 -10.38
N GLU A 90 11.80 2.03 -11.19
CA GLU A 90 12.01 3.43 -10.83
C GLU A 90 10.69 4.22 -10.70
N ILE A 91 9.66 3.88 -11.46
CA ILE A 91 8.33 4.45 -11.31
C ILE A 91 7.69 3.97 -10.01
N LEU A 92 7.74 2.67 -9.72
CA LEU A 92 7.11 2.07 -8.54
C LEU A 92 7.75 2.59 -7.24
N TYR A 93 9.08 2.65 -7.20
CA TYR A 93 9.87 3.12 -6.05
C TYR A 93 10.38 4.56 -6.26
N TYR A 94 9.51 5.41 -6.80
CA TYR A 94 9.88 6.79 -7.12
C TYR A 94 10.54 7.49 -5.92
N LYS A 95 11.65 8.21 -6.17
CA LYS A 95 12.52 8.82 -5.13
C LYS A 95 11.76 9.70 -4.14
N GLU A 96 10.77 10.41 -4.64
CA GLU A 96 9.82 11.16 -3.85
C GLU A 96 8.60 10.29 -3.61
N ASN A 97 7.99 10.42 -2.46
CA ASN A 97 6.78 9.67 -2.16
C ASN A 97 5.71 9.96 -3.21
N HIS A 98 4.97 8.94 -3.61
CA HIS A 98 3.83 9.14 -4.49
C HIS A 98 2.80 10.06 -3.84
N ALA A 99 2.57 11.21 -4.46
CA ALA A 99 1.49 12.10 -4.05
C ALA A 99 0.17 11.65 -4.70
N ASN A 100 -0.83 11.39 -3.88
CA ASN A 100 -2.15 11.11 -4.38
C ASN A 100 -2.75 12.39 -4.99
N ARG A 101 -3.29 12.29 -6.20
CA ARG A 101 -3.97 13.43 -6.82
C ARG A 101 -5.29 13.73 -6.10
N GLY A 102 -5.66 15.01 -6.06
CA GLY A 102 -6.91 15.45 -5.44
C GLY A 102 -8.19 14.96 -6.12
N ASP A 103 -8.07 14.35 -7.32
CA ASP A 103 -9.16 13.76 -8.08
C ASP A 103 -9.32 12.24 -7.80
N VAL A 104 -9.19 11.83 -6.54
CA VAL A 104 -9.49 10.46 -6.09
C VAL A 104 -10.95 10.14 -6.39
N SER A 105 -11.17 8.99 -6.98
CA SER A 105 -12.52 8.45 -7.21
C SER A 105 -12.75 7.18 -6.39
N GLU A 106 -14.00 6.73 -6.36
CA GLU A 106 -14.32 5.42 -5.78
C GLU A 106 -13.66 4.25 -6.52
N TYR A 107 -13.19 4.47 -7.76
CA TYR A 107 -12.59 3.45 -8.61
C TYR A 107 -11.07 3.36 -8.46
N MET A 108 -10.40 4.50 -8.26
CA MET A 108 -8.94 4.53 -8.26
C MET A 108 -8.35 5.69 -7.46
N ALA A 109 -7.17 5.44 -6.90
CA ALA A 109 -6.21 6.45 -6.48
C ALA A 109 -5.04 6.46 -7.46
N ARG A 110 -4.45 7.63 -7.75
CA ARG A 110 -3.37 7.72 -8.72
C ARG A 110 -2.34 8.77 -8.38
N SER A 111 -1.10 8.50 -8.77
CA SER A 111 0.01 9.44 -8.73
C SER A 111 0.50 9.73 -10.14
N SER A 112 0.60 10.98 -10.50
CA SER A 112 1.19 11.42 -11.76
C SER A 112 2.61 11.98 -11.60
N ALA A 113 3.21 11.87 -10.41
CA ALA A 113 4.54 12.40 -10.13
C ALA A 113 5.61 11.84 -11.07
N PRO A 114 5.68 10.52 -11.35
CA PRO A 114 6.69 9.98 -12.25
C PRO A 114 6.50 10.34 -13.71
N ARG A 115 5.29 10.69 -14.14
CA ARG A 115 4.93 10.92 -15.54
C ARG A 115 5.85 11.89 -16.27
N GLY A 116 6.24 12.98 -15.61
CA GLY A 116 7.12 13.99 -16.20
C GLY A 116 8.55 13.48 -16.35
N THR A 117 9.04 12.76 -15.36
CA THR A 117 10.41 12.20 -15.33
C THR A 117 10.60 11.14 -16.41
N PHE A 118 9.62 10.26 -16.59
CA PHE A 118 9.70 9.12 -17.51
C PHE A 118 8.92 9.31 -18.81
N ALA A 119 8.64 10.57 -19.20
CA ALA A 119 7.86 10.88 -20.40
C ALA A 119 8.45 10.29 -21.70
N ASN A 120 9.78 10.23 -21.79
CA ASN A 120 10.51 9.76 -22.96
C ASN A 120 10.90 8.28 -22.88
N GLU A 121 10.70 7.63 -21.72
CA GLU A 121 11.01 6.22 -21.55
C GLU A 121 9.88 5.34 -22.14
N SER A 122 10.24 4.17 -22.67
CA SER A 122 9.25 3.21 -23.17
C SER A 122 8.76 2.31 -22.03
N ILE A 123 7.46 2.25 -21.86
CA ILE A 123 6.78 1.34 -20.91
C ILE A 123 5.95 0.39 -21.74
N GLN A 124 6.44 -0.84 -21.88
CA GLN A 124 5.79 -1.83 -22.73
C GLN A 124 4.49 -2.35 -22.10
N LYS A 125 3.60 -2.82 -22.97
CA LYS A 125 2.36 -3.46 -22.55
C LYS A 125 2.67 -4.78 -21.86
N ALA A 126 2.14 -4.96 -20.65
CA ALA A 126 2.05 -6.25 -20.01
C ALA A 126 0.78 -6.99 -20.45
N ASN A 127 0.69 -8.29 -20.15
CA ASN A 127 -0.53 -9.06 -20.37
C ASN A 127 -1.68 -8.43 -19.59
N ALA A 128 -2.80 -8.21 -20.29
CA ALA A 128 -4.00 -7.69 -19.66
C ALA A 128 -4.59 -8.76 -18.72
N VAL A 129 -4.76 -8.39 -17.46
CA VAL A 129 -5.48 -9.18 -16.45
C VAL A 129 -6.64 -8.35 -15.93
N ASP A 130 -7.69 -9.00 -15.46
CA ASP A 130 -8.78 -8.29 -14.78
C ASP A 130 -8.26 -7.71 -13.47
N MET A 131 -8.42 -6.41 -13.30
CA MET A 131 -7.96 -5.70 -12.11
C MET A 131 -8.85 -6.00 -10.91
N LYS A 132 -8.22 -6.25 -9.77
CA LYS A 132 -8.88 -6.41 -8.48
C LYS A 132 -8.62 -5.20 -7.59
N ARG A 133 -9.39 -5.08 -6.53
CA ARG A 133 -9.15 -4.06 -5.51
C ARG A 133 -7.76 -4.26 -4.89
N GLY A 134 -6.98 -3.20 -4.84
CA GLY A 134 -5.62 -3.20 -4.33
C GLY A 134 -4.55 -3.37 -5.41
N ASP A 135 -4.91 -3.78 -6.64
CA ASP A 135 -3.93 -3.92 -7.71
C ASP A 135 -3.29 -2.58 -8.04
N VAL A 136 -1.98 -2.62 -8.23
CA VAL A 136 -1.16 -1.46 -8.61
C VAL A 136 -0.76 -1.60 -10.07
N VAL A 137 -1.01 -0.56 -10.85
CA VAL A 137 -0.75 -0.56 -12.30
C VAL A 137 0.04 0.67 -12.69
N ILE A 138 1.03 0.47 -13.56
CA ILE A 138 1.74 1.54 -14.27
C ILE A 138 1.16 1.64 -15.68
N LEU A 139 0.68 2.82 -16.06
CA LEU A 139 0.09 3.04 -17.38
C LEU A 139 1.19 3.10 -18.45
N ASN A 140 1.07 2.27 -19.48
CA ASN A 140 2.05 2.01 -20.51
C ASN A 140 1.93 2.96 -21.72
N ASP A 141 2.70 2.70 -22.78
CA ASP A 141 2.76 3.53 -24.00
C ASP A 141 1.42 3.65 -24.75
N GLU A 142 0.48 2.68 -24.60
CA GLU A 142 -0.84 2.76 -25.23
C GLU A 142 -1.70 3.90 -24.65
N TYR A 143 -1.39 4.35 -23.44
CA TYR A 143 -2.04 5.48 -22.75
C TYR A 143 -1.20 6.76 -22.88
N SER A 144 -0.91 7.20 -24.10
CA SER A 144 0.03 8.30 -24.38
C SER A 144 -0.13 9.52 -23.45
N ARG A 145 -1.37 9.90 -23.11
CA ARG A 145 -1.68 11.02 -22.21
C ARG A 145 -1.35 10.71 -20.75
N TYR A 146 -1.39 9.47 -20.33
CA TYR A 146 -1.25 9.04 -18.93
C TYR A 146 -0.08 8.11 -18.68
N LYS A 147 0.77 7.89 -19.69
CA LYS A 147 1.97 7.05 -19.58
C LYS A 147 2.80 7.41 -18.34
N GLY A 148 3.23 6.42 -17.59
CA GLY A 148 4.01 6.59 -16.36
C GLY A 148 3.18 6.99 -15.13
N VAL A 149 1.85 7.10 -15.24
CA VAL A 149 0.99 7.27 -14.07
C VAL A 149 0.92 5.95 -13.32
N LEU A 150 1.15 5.98 -12.00
CA LEU A 150 0.91 4.86 -11.11
C LEU A 150 -0.53 4.96 -10.59
N MET A 151 -1.27 3.86 -10.68
CA MET A 151 -2.68 3.77 -10.29
C MET A 151 -2.89 2.60 -9.34
N VAL A 152 -3.69 2.82 -8.28
CA VAL A 152 -4.16 1.77 -7.37
C VAL A 152 -5.67 1.63 -7.54
N SER A 153 -6.13 0.40 -7.77
CA SER A 153 -7.56 0.11 -7.91
C SER A 153 -8.26 0.09 -6.55
N ASN A 154 -9.31 0.89 -6.40
CA ASN A 154 -10.13 0.96 -5.18
C ASN A 154 -11.35 0.03 -5.22
N ARG A 155 -11.74 -0.44 -6.40
CA ARG A 155 -12.94 -1.24 -6.59
C ARG A 155 -12.66 -2.44 -7.47
N TRP A 156 -13.37 -3.54 -7.19
CA TRP A 156 -13.43 -4.67 -8.11
C TRP A 156 -14.51 -4.41 -9.16
N GLU A 157 -14.13 -4.30 -10.43
CA GLU A 157 -15.05 -4.37 -11.55
C GLU A 157 -14.52 -5.39 -12.55
N ALA A 158 -15.30 -6.44 -12.78
CA ALA A 158 -15.10 -7.32 -13.92
C ALA A 158 -15.24 -6.48 -15.19
N GLY A 159 -14.14 -6.24 -15.91
CA GLY A 159 -14.17 -5.58 -17.22
C GLY A 159 -13.35 -4.31 -17.41
N ILE A 160 -12.64 -3.80 -16.39
CA ILE A 160 -11.60 -2.79 -16.65
C ILE A 160 -10.31 -3.54 -17.03
N THR A 161 -10.18 -3.83 -18.30
CA THR A 161 -8.93 -4.34 -18.86
C THR A 161 -8.02 -3.14 -19.10
N PRO A 162 -6.77 -3.10 -18.60
CA PRO A 162 -5.80 -2.13 -19.05
C PRO A 162 -5.61 -2.32 -20.55
N GLY A 163 -6.12 -1.41 -21.38
CA GLY A 163 -5.99 -1.50 -22.82
C GLY A 163 -7.27 -1.29 -23.65
N ARG A 164 -8.46 -1.21 -23.05
CA ARG A 164 -9.64 -0.74 -23.78
C ARG A 164 -9.89 0.73 -23.47
N GLY A 165 -9.53 1.60 -24.41
CA GLY A 165 -9.97 2.98 -24.40
C GLY A 165 -11.50 3.04 -24.25
N SER A 166 -11.98 3.87 -23.34
CA SER A 166 -13.39 4.23 -23.30
C SER A 166 -13.79 4.76 -24.67
N PRO A 167 -14.94 4.35 -25.24
CA PRO A 167 -15.44 5.02 -26.42
C PRO A 167 -15.67 6.50 -26.07
N SER A 168 -15.13 7.40 -26.90
CA SER A 168 -15.41 8.83 -26.81
C SER A 168 -16.94 9.00 -26.82
N PRO A 169 -17.54 9.82 -25.94
CA PRO A 169 -18.90 10.25 -26.14
C PRO A 169 -18.93 11.12 -27.39
N ASN A 170 -19.76 10.76 -28.36
CA ASN A 170 -20.14 11.63 -29.49
C ASN A 170 -20.86 12.88 -28.99
#